data_c088fe8842b3ba5dc7f09003a634eec0
#
_entry.id   c088fe8842b3ba5dc7f09003a634eec0
#
_cell.length_a   1.000
_cell.length_b   1.000
_cell.length_c   1.000
_cell.angle_alpha   90.00
_cell.angle_beta   90.00
_cell.angle_gamma   90.00
#
_symmetry.space_group_name_H-M   'P 1'
#
loop_
_entity.id
_entity.type
_entity.pdbx_description
1 polymer ?
#
loop_
_entity_poly.entity_id
_entity_poly.type
_entity_poly.pdbx_seq_one_letter_code
_entity_poly.pdbx_strand_id
1 'polypeptide(L)'
;MSNQKKQWGAIIIMIALFAMIAFVTNLCTPMATIIKNQGEISNVLAQIGNYGNFVAYLVMGIPAGMLIAKFGYKKTALIGLAIGILGIAIQWYSGQIENPKENLGLVFGVYLVGAFIAGFCMCILNCVVNPMLNILGGGGNAGNQLIQTGGVFNSTAAVCCYILMGALISDATKAKISDATPALMIALGIFVLAFIIIAMTKIEEPEQAPVEVSLIKGAMSHRHFALGALAIFLYMGIEVGVPNFVQQYLTNEMRIPAGTVGMLVAVYWFMMLIGRFVGASIGGKVSSRAMITTVSIATLVLVLFGMFAPTDVLVAFPGVDWGSLTVVWQDVPVGIFAFLLVGLCTSVMWGGIFNMAVEGLGKYTAIASGIFMTMVFGCAVMMFIQASVADAVGYIQSYWVVVFCAAYLLFYALVGSRVSKREE
;
A
#
# COMPACT_ATOMS: atom_id res chain seq x y z
N MET A 1 37.00 -4.66 5.93
CA MET A 1 35.79 -4.65 5.05
C MET A 1 35.79 -5.98 4.31
N SER A 2 35.04 -6.96 4.77
CA SER A 2 35.00 -8.28 4.15
C SER A 2 34.26 -8.17 2.82
N ASN A 3 34.87 -8.74 1.79
CA ASN A 3 34.32 -8.87 0.44
C ASN A 3 33.15 -9.88 0.47
N GLN A 4 32.02 -9.53 1.10
CA GLN A 4 30.83 -10.38 1.05
C GLN A 4 30.36 -10.43 -0.40
N LYS A 5 30.48 -11.61 -1.02
CA LYS A 5 29.90 -11.86 -2.34
C LYS A 5 28.42 -11.45 -2.27
N LYS A 6 28.02 -10.49 -3.10
CA LYS A 6 26.61 -10.07 -3.18
C LYS A 6 25.73 -11.29 -3.45
N GLN A 7 24.79 -11.55 -2.57
CA GLN A 7 23.83 -12.67 -2.70
C GLN A 7 22.72 -12.27 -3.69
N TRP A 8 23.05 -12.20 -4.98
CA TRP A 8 22.10 -11.77 -6.02
C TRP A 8 20.80 -12.55 -6.03
N GLY A 9 20.87 -13.88 -5.77
CA GLY A 9 19.67 -14.71 -5.67
C GLY A 9 18.71 -14.25 -4.56
N ALA A 10 19.23 -13.96 -3.36
CA ALA A 10 18.43 -13.45 -2.25
C ALA A 10 17.86 -12.05 -2.55
N ILE A 11 18.68 -11.18 -3.17
CA ILE A 11 18.23 -9.82 -3.58
C ILE A 11 17.05 -9.90 -4.55
N ILE A 12 17.16 -10.72 -5.61
CA ILE A 12 16.10 -10.88 -6.62
C ILE A 12 14.81 -11.42 -5.96
N ILE A 13 14.93 -12.40 -5.06
CA ILE A 13 13.80 -12.96 -4.33
C ILE A 13 13.12 -11.89 -3.47
N MET A 14 13.89 -11.08 -2.73
CA MET A 14 13.32 -10.01 -1.90
C MET A 14 12.62 -8.95 -2.75
N ILE A 15 13.19 -8.57 -3.89
CA ILE A 15 12.57 -7.64 -4.84
C ILE A 15 11.27 -8.24 -5.40
N ALA A 16 11.27 -9.52 -5.79
CA ALA A 16 10.09 -10.21 -6.28
C ALA A 16 8.98 -10.29 -5.21
N LEU A 17 9.34 -10.58 -3.95
CA LEU A 17 8.40 -10.54 -2.83
C LEU A 17 7.81 -9.14 -2.64
N PHE A 18 8.63 -8.10 -2.77
CA PHE A 18 8.14 -6.73 -2.61
C PHE A 18 7.17 -6.34 -3.74
N ALA A 19 7.41 -6.78 -4.96
CA ALA A 19 6.48 -6.63 -6.08
C ALA A 19 5.17 -7.41 -5.83
N MET A 20 5.26 -8.63 -5.34
CA MET A 20 4.11 -9.48 -5.02
C MET A 20 3.23 -8.85 -3.92
N ILE A 21 3.82 -8.31 -2.87
CA ILE A 21 3.09 -7.58 -1.81
C ILE A 21 2.23 -6.48 -2.44
N ALA A 22 2.83 -5.66 -3.30
CA ALA A 22 2.11 -4.57 -3.95
C ALA A 22 0.98 -5.06 -4.86
N PHE A 23 1.21 -6.12 -5.64
CA PHE A 23 0.18 -6.68 -6.51
C PHE A 23 -1.05 -7.08 -5.71
N VAL A 24 -0.88 -7.86 -4.64
CA VAL A 24 -1.99 -8.36 -3.82
C VAL A 24 -2.66 -7.25 -3.02
N THR A 25 -1.89 -6.34 -2.44
CA THR A 25 -2.45 -5.20 -1.69
C THR A 25 -3.31 -4.32 -2.60
N ASN A 26 -2.86 -4.09 -3.85
CA ASN A 26 -3.59 -3.23 -4.79
C ASN A 26 -4.81 -3.91 -5.43
N LEU A 27 -4.99 -5.22 -5.32
CA LEU A 27 -6.25 -5.88 -5.67
C LEU A 27 -7.43 -5.40 -4.81
N CYS A 28 -7.20 -4.94 -3.60
CA CYS A 28 -8.27 -4.49 -2.70
C CYS A 28 -9.09 -3.32 -3.28
N THR A 29 -8.46 -2.42 -4.04
CA THR A 29 -9.15 -1.27 -4.63
C THR A 29 -10.14 -1.65 -5.73
N PRO A 30 -9.78 -2.36 -6.81
CA PRO A 30 -10.76 -2.82 -7.80
C PRO A 30 -11.78 -3.80 -7.21
N MET A 31 -11.39 -4.61 -6.23
CA MET A 31 -12.33 -5.49 -5.53
C MET A 31 -13.37 -4.71 -4.73
N ALA A 32 -13.02 -3.58 -4.12
CA ALA A 32 -13.99 -2.73 -3.43
C ALA A 32 -15.08 -2.21 -4.39
N THR A 33 -14.71 -1.86 -5.62
CA THR A 33 -15.67 -1.45 -6.66
C THR A 33 -16.60 -2.60 -7.05
N ILE A 34 -16.07 -3.81 -7.25
CA ILE A 34 -16.84 -5.02 -7.57
C ILE A 34 -17.81 -5.35 -6.44
N ILE A 35 -17.33 -5.38 -5.20
CA ILE A 35 -18.13 -5.68 -4.00
C ILE A 35 -19.26 -4.65 -3.85
N LYS A 36 -18.98 -3.38 -4.06
CA LYS A 36 -19.99 -2.32 -4.02
C LYS A 36 -21.14 -2.59 -5.01
N ASN A 37 -20.79 -2.87 -6.25
CA ASN A 37 -21.77 -3.02 -7.31
C ASN A 37 -22.51 -4.36 -7.25
N GLN A 38 -21.84 -5.43 -6.83
CA GLN A 38 -22.47 -6.74 -6.64
C GLN A 38 -23.57 -6.71 -5.57
N GLY A 39 -23.36 -5.92 -4.50
CA GLY A 39 -24.28 -5.85 -3.37
C GLY A 39 -25.17 -4.61 -3.36
N GLU A 40 -24.95 -3.65 -4.25
CA GLU A 40 -25.59 -2.32 -4.20
C GLU A 40 -25.47 -1.69 -2.81
N ILE A 41 -24.28 -1.83 -2.20
CA ILE A 41 -23.98 -1.45 -0.82
C ILE A 41 -23.28 -0.09 -0.73
N SER A 42 -23.21 0.46 0.47
CA SER A 42 -22.49 1.70 0.76
C SER A 42 -20.99 1.62 0.47
N ASN A 43 -20.34 2.76 0.28
CA ASN A 43 -18.88 2.83 0.12
C ASN A 43 -18.16 2.27 1.35
N VAL A 44 -18.71 2.46 2.55
CA VAL A 44 -18.17 1.90 3.80
C VAL A 44 -18.09 0.38 3.72
N LEU A 45 -19.19 -0.29 3.37
CA LEU A 45 -19.19 -1.76 3.28
C LEU A 45 -18.35 -2.29 2.12
N ALA A 46 -18.25 -1.55 1.03
CA ALA A 46 -17.43 -1.93 -0.12
C ALA A 46 -15.94 -2.08 0.22
N GLN A 47 -15.44 -1.37 1.24
CA GLN A 47 -14.05 -1.39 1.65
C GLN A 47 -13.66 -2.61 2.53
N ILE A 48 -14.49 -3.65 2.64
CA ILE A 48 -14.22 -4.81 3.51
C ILE A 48 -12.88 -5.49 3.22
N GLY A 49 -12.44 -5.50 1.96
CA GLY A 49 -11.12 -6.01 1.57
C GLY A 49 -9.98 -5.19 2.19
N ASN A 50 -10.09 -3.87 2.12
CA ASN A 50 -9.12 -2.95 2.75
C ASN A 50 -9.15 -3.08 4.27
N TYR A 51 -10.34 -3.13 4.90
CA TYR A 51 -10.43 -3.30 6.35
C TYR A 51 -9.75 -4.60 6.79
N GLY A 52 -10.08 -5.73 6.15
CA GLY A 52 -9.47 -7.02 6.47
C GLY A 52 -7.95 -6.96 6.33
N ASN A 53 -7.47 -6.53 5.18
CA ASN A 53 -6.05 -6.52 4.87
C ASN A 53 -5.24 -5.61 5.81
N PHE A 54 -5.72 -4.39 6.08
CA PHE A 54 -4.94 -3.42 6.86
C PHE A 54 -5.15 -3.51 8.37
N VAL A 55 -6.32 -3.97 8.87
CA VAL A 55 -6.51 -4.26 10.30
C VAL A 55 -5.59 -5.40 10.76
N ALA A 56 -5.24 -6.31 9.88
CA ALA A 56 -4.26 -7.35 10.17
C ALA A 56 -2.89 -6.80 10.62
N TYR A 57 -2.48 -5.64 10.13
CA TYR A 57 -1.24 -4.98 10.56
C TYR A 57 -1.27 -4.54 12.02
N LEU A 58 -2.44 -4.15 12.55
CA LEU A 58 -2.60 -3.82 13.97
C LEU A 58 -2.25 -5.02 14.86
N VAL A 59 -2.66 -6.21 14.45
CA VAL A 59 -2.43 -7.45 15.21
C VAL A 59 -1.03 -8.01 14.97
N MET A 60 -0.56 -7.97 13.73
CA MET A 60 0.65 -8.70 13.31
C MET A 60 1.92 -7.84 13.29
N GLY A 61 1.86 -6.50 13.37
CA GLY A 61 3.03 -5.63 13.21
C GLY A 61 4.17 -5.96 14.19
N ILE A 62 3.89 -6.01 15.49
CA ILE A 62 4.87 -6.39 16.51
C ILE A 62 5.17 -7.90 16.49
N PRO A 63 4.16 -8.82 16.45
CA PRO A 63 4.40 -10.24 16.34
C PRO A 63 5.26 -10.66 15.14
N ALA A 64 5.16 -9.99 13.99
CA ALA A 64 6.01 -10.28 12.84
C ALA A 64 7.50 -10.07 13.14
N GLY A 65 7.85 -9.00 13.86
CA GLY A 65 9.20 -8.78 14.36
C GLY A 65 9.67 -9.89 15.32
N MET A 66 8.79 -10.35 16.20
CA MET A 66 9.08 -11.47 17.13
C MET A 66 9.28 -12.79 16.38
N LEU A 67 8.51 -13.04 15.32
CA LEU A 67 8.71 -14.22 14.46
C LEU A 67 10.08 -14.19 13.79
N ILE A 68 10.52 -13.04 13.28
CA ILE A 68 11.86 -12.87 12.68
C ILE A 68 12.93 -13.15 13.73
N ALA A 69 12.83 -12.56 14.92
CA ALA A 69 13.79 -12.78 16.00
C ALA A 69 13.90 -14.27 16.42
N LYS A 70 12.78 -15.00 16.39
CA LYS A 70 12.73 -16.41 16.81
C LYS A 70 13.12 -17.39 15.70
N PHE A 71 12.70 -17.16 14.48
CA PHE A 71 12.80 -18.13 13.38
C PHE A 71 13.69 -17.67 12.24
N GLY A 72 14.16 -16.42 12.25
CA GLY A 72 14.91 -15.80 11.15
C GLY A 72 13.99 -15.33 10.01
N TYR A 73 14.58 -14.65 9.04
CA TYR A 73 13.83 -14.04 7.91
C TYR A 73 13.23 -15.08 6.98
N LYS A 74 14.02 -16.12 6.59
CA LYS A 74 13.56 -17.14 5.64
C LYS A 74 12.34 -17.90 6.14
N LYS A 75 12.42 -18.46 7.36
CA LYS A 75 11.29 -19.22 7.93
C LYS A 75 10.09 -18.33 8.16
N THR A 76 10.29 -17.10 8.60
CA THR A 76 9.19 -16.12 8.77
C THR A 76 8.54 -15.78 7.44
N ALA A 77 9.30 -15.61 6.35
CA ALA A 77 8.76 -15.43 5.02
C ALA A 77 7.91 -16.62 4.55
N LEU A 78 8.39 -17.85 4.77
CA LEU A 78 7.65 -19.07 4.45
C LEU A 78 6.34 -19.19 5.23
N ILE A 79 6.35 -18.86 6.52
CA ILE A 79 5.14 -18.80 7.36
C ILE A 79 4.17 -17.74 6.77
N GLY A 80 4.66 -16.55 6.46
CA GLY A 80 3.87 -15.50 5.85
C GLY A 80 3.22 -15.94 4.54
N LEU A 81 4.00 -16.55 3.63
CA LEU A 81 3.50 -17.03 2.35
C LEU A 81 2.45 -18.13 2.49
N ALA A 82 2.64 -19.09 3.42
CA ALA A 82 1.64 -20.12 3.69
C ALA A 82 0.31 -19.52 4.19
N ILE A 83 0.38 -18.51 5.06
CA ILE A 83 -0.78 -17.74 5.52
C ILE A 83 -1.44 -17.01 4.34
N GLY A 84 -0.64 -16.39 3.45
CA GLY A 84 -1.14 -15.67 2.27
C GLY A 84 -1.86 -16.58 1.28
N ILE A 85 -1.31 -17.77 1.00
CA ILE A 85 -1.95 -18.80 0.18
C ILE A 85 -3.34 -19.14 0.72
N LEU A 86 -3.45 -19.36 2.04
CA LEU A 86 -4.73 -19.64 2.68
C LEU A 86 -5.68 -18.44 2.57
N GLY A 87 -5.21 -17.22 2.81
CA GLY A 87 -6.04 -16.02 2.74
C GLY A 87 -6.63 -15.80 1.34
N ILE A 88 -5.81 -15.92 0.29
CA ILE A 88 -6.27 -15.77 -1.10
C ILE A 88 -7.20 -16.91 -1.51
N ALA A 89 -6.94 -18.14 -1.07
CA ALA A 89 -7.82 -19.26 -1.34
C ALA A 89 -9.22 -19.04 -0.72
N ILE A 90 -9.31 -18.48 0.48
CA ILE A 90 -10.58 -18.12 1.12
C ILE A 90 -11.27 -16.98 0.36
N GLN A 91 -10.54 -15.95 -0.09
CA GLN A 91 -11.12 -14.89 -0.93
C GLN A 91 -11.68 -15.45 -2.24
N TRP A 92 -10.95 -16.35 -2.90
CA TRP A 92 -11.43 -17.03 -4.10
C TRP A 92 -12.70 -17.83 -3.81
N TYR A 93 -12.72 -18.62 -2.71
CA TYR A 93 -13.88 -19.44 -2.33
C TYR A 93 -15.12 -18.59 -2.09
N SER A 94 -15.00 -17.37 -1.59
CA SER A 94 -16.15 -16.48 -1.41
C SER A 94 -16.89 -16.18 -2.72
N GLY A 95 -16.17 -16.14 -3.84
CA GLY A 95 -16.74 -15.96 -5.17
C GLY A 95 -17.43 -17.21 -5.76
N GLN A 96 -17.25 -18.38 -5.12
CA GLN A 96 -17.85 -19.65 -5.55
C GLN A 96 -19.15 -19.99 -4.80
N ILE A 97 -19.56 -19.18 -3.83
CA ILE A 97 -20.76 -19.39 -3.03
C ILE A 97 -21.99 -19.25 -3.95
N GLU A 98 -22.84 -20.27 -3.96
CA GLU A 98 -24.07 -20.30 -4.74
C GLU A 98 -25.06 -19.21 -4.27
N ASN A 99 -25.91 -18.75 -5.23
CA ASN A 99 -26.90 -17.70 -4.97
C ASN A 99 -26.34 -16.46 -4.23
N PRO A 100 -25.31 -15.79 -4.79
CA PRO A 100 -24.60 -14.72 -4.09
C PRO A 100 -25.49 -13.54 -3.67
N LYS A 101 -26.63 -13.32 -4.35
CA LYS A 101 -27.60 -12.27 -3.97
C LYS A 101 -28.35 -12.60 -2.67
N GLU A 102 -28.71 -13.88 -2.47
CA GLU A 102 -29.41 -14.35 -1.28
C GLU A 102 -28.46 -14.50 -0.09
N ASN A 103 -27.18 -14.86 -0.38
CA ASN A 103 -26.14 -15.12 0.61
C ASN A 103 -25.10 -13.98 0.72
N LEU A 104 -25.48 -12.73 0.43
CA LEU A 104 -24.55 -11.62 0.30
C LEU A 104 -23.69 -11.42 1.56
N GLY A 105 -24.30 -11.52 2.74
CA GLY A 105 -23.59 -11.40 4.02
C GLY A 105 -22.55 -12.51 4.23
N LEU A 106 -22.84 -13.74 3.80
CA LEU A 106 -21.90 -14.86 3.86
C LEU A 106 -20.73 -14.64 2.89
N VAL A 107 -21.03 -14.26 1.63
CA VAL A 107 -20.02 -13.98 0.60
C VAL A 107 -19.03 -12.91 1.09
N PHE A 108 -19.55 -11.80 1.58
CA PHE A 108 -18.70 -10.69 2.06
C PHE A 108 -17.98 -11.03 3.37
N GLY A 109 -18.63 -11.77 4.27
CA GLY A 109 -17.99 -12.24 5.49
C GLY A 109 -16.81 -13.18 5.22
N VAL A 110 -16.98 -14.14 4.32
CA VAL A 110 -15.90 -15.06 3.91
C VAL A 110 -14.78 -14.29 3.20
N TYR A 111 -15.12 -13.33 2.32
CA TYR A 111 -14.13 -12.48 1.67
C TYR A 111 -13.32 -11.65 2.69
N LEU A 112 -13.98 -11.05 3.68
CA LEU A 112 -13.35 -10.27 4.74
C LEU A 112 -12.36 -11.12 5.56
N VAL A 113 -12.76 -12.36 5.93
CA VAL A 113 -11.88 -13.30 6.65
C VAL A 113 -10.65 -13.62 5.78
N GLY A 114 -10.84 -13.91 4.50
CA GLY A 114 -9.75 -14.14 3.56
C GLY A 114 -8.82 -12.95 3.44
N ALA A 115 -9.35 -11.73 3.35
CA ALA A 115 -8.58 -10.49 3.29
C ALA A 115 -7.79 -10.24 4.58
N PHE A 116 -8.37 -10.52 5.75
CA PHE A 116 -7.69 -10.40 7.03
C PHE A 116 -6.52 -11.38 7.16
N ILE A 117 -6.71 -12.63 6.74
CA ILE A 117 -5.64 -13.65 6.72
C ILE A 117 -4.55 -13.26 5.71
N ALA A 118 -4.91 -12.79 4.52
CA ALA A 118 -3.95 -12.29 3.54
C ALA A 118 -3.17 -11.08 4.08
N GLY A 119 -3.81 -10.21 4.85
CA GLY A 119 -3.19 -9.07 5.51
C GLY A 119 -2.08 -9.46 6.50
N PHE A 120 -2.20 -10.57 7.21
CA PHE A 120 -1.11 -11.11 8.04
C PHE A 120 0.12 -11.43 7.19
N CYS A 121 -0.07 -12.07 6.04
CA CYS A 121 1.01 -12.34 5.11
C CYS A 121 1.68 -11.04 4.65
N MET A 122 0.90 -10.05 4.24
CA MET A 122 1.44 -8.76 3.76
C MET A 122 2.26 -8.07 4.83
N CYS A 123 1.78 -8.04 6.09
CA CYS A 123 2.51 -7.48 7.21
C CYS A 123 3.83 -8.23 7.47
N ILE A 124 3.78 -9.56 7.57
CA ILE A 124 4.97 -10.41 7.80
C ILE A 124 6.00 -10.19 6.70
N LEU A 125 5.60 -10.23 5.43
CA LEU A 125 6.51 -10.06 4.30
C LEU A 125 7.12 -8.66 4.24
N ASN A 126 6.37 -7.61 4.56
CA ASN A 126 6.92 -6.25 4.67
C ASN A 126 7.98 -6.14 5.78
N CYS A 127 7.77 -6.82 6.92
CA CYS A 127 8.76 -6.89 7.99
C CYS A 127 10.03 -7.68 7.59
N VAL A 128 9.92 -8.63 6.66
CA VAL A 128 11.05 -9.41 6.14
C VAL A 128 11.79 -8.66 5.04
N VAL A 129 11.07 -8.17 4.03
CA VAL A 129 11.67 -7.69 2.77
C VAL A 129 12.49 -6.42 2.98
N ASN A 130 11.95 -5.43 3.69
CA ASN A 130 12.61 -4.14 3.85
C ASN A 130 13.96 -4.24 4.60
N PRO A 131 14.05 -4.88 5.79
CA PRO A 131 15.33 -5.07 6.47
C PRO A 131 16.31 -5.95 5.67
N MET A 132 15.82 -7.02 5.04
CA MET A 132 16.68 -7.90 4.24
C MET A 132 17.29 -7.18 3.05
N LEU A 133 16.53 -6.36 2.31
CA LEU A 133 17.07 -5.54 1.23
C LEU A 133 18.14 -4.56 1.75
N ASN A 134 17.91 -3.95 2.92
CA ASN A 134 18.91 -3.08 3.54
C ASN A 134 20.22 -3.82 3.82
N ILE A 135 20.13 -4.98 4.48
CA ILE A 135 21.29 -5.79 4.89
C ILE A 135 22.02 -6.33 3.67
N LEU A 136 21.30 -6.91 2.69
CA LEU A 136 21.87 -7.44 1.45
C LEU A 136 22.51 -6.34 0.59
N GLY A 137 22.06 -5.08 0.73
CA GLY A 137 22.68 -3.90 0.13
C GLY A 137 23.95 -3.45 0.82
N GLY A 138 24.27 -3.99 2.01
CA GLY A 138 25.44 -3.60 2.82
C GLY A 138 25.15 -2.50 3.84
N GLY A 139 23.87 -2.21 4.09
CA GLY A 139 23.43 -1.16 5.03
C GLY A 139 23.67 0.27 4.52
N GLY A 140 23.34 1.26 5.36
CA GLY A 140 23.55 2.66 5.04
C GLY A 140 22.94 3.10 3.70
N ASN A 141 23.67 3.92 2.95
CA ASN A 141 23.19 4.43 1.66
C ASN A 141 23.00 3.34 0.60
N ALA A 142 23.87 2.32 0.57
CA ALA A 142 23.76 1.23 -0.41
C ALA A 142 22.57 0.31 -0.11
N GLY A 143 22.31 0.03 1.18
CA GLY A 143 21.10 -0.68 1.62
C GLY A 143 19.83 0.09 1.29
N ASN A 144 19.80 1.39 1.54
CA ASN A 144 18.68 2.25 1.19
C ASN A 144 18.44 2.28 -0.34
N GLN A 145 19.50 2.34 -1.13
CA GLN A 145 19.38 2.29 -2.59
C GLN A 145 18.73 0.98 -3.06
N LEU A 146 19.05 -0.16 -2.41
CA LEU A 146 18.45 -1.44 -2.76
C LEU A 146 16.97 -1.52 -2.36
N ILE A 147 16.59 -0.93 -1.22
CA ILE A 147 15.17 -0.78 -0.83
C ILE A 147 14.42 0.06 -1.87
N GLN A 148 14.99 1.18 -2.32
CA GLN A 148 14.37 2.02 -3.35
C GLN A 148 14.23 1.27 -4.68
N THR A 149 15.23 0.46 -5.06
CA THR A 149 15.14 -0.42 -6.23
C THR A 149 13.98 -1.41 -6.09
N GLY A 150 13.86 -2.06 -4.92
CA GLY A 150 12.69 -2.91 -4.62
C GLY A 150 11.38 -2.13 -4.71
N GLY A 151 11.36 -0.89 -4.24
CA GLY A 151 10.22 0.02 -4.34
C GLY A 151 9.79 0.34 -5.78
N VAL A 152 10.73 0.40 -6.71
CA VAL A 152 10.42 0.55 -8.15
C VAL A 152 9.62 -0.66 -8.65
N PHE A 153 10.06 -1.88 -8.35
CA PHE A 153 9.34 -3.10 -8.73
C PHE A 153 7.99 -3.22 -8.01
N ASN A 154 7.90 -2.77 -6.76
CA ASN A 154 6.65 -2.68 -6.01
C ASN A 154 5.64 -1.76 -6.73
N SER A 155 6.04 -0.55 -7.15
CA SER A 155 5.17 0.36 -7.89
C SER A 155 4.82 -0.18 -9.27
N THR A 156 5.77 -0.84 -9.97
CA THR A 156 5.50 -1.49 -11.26
C THR A 156 4.44 -2.58 -11.12
N ALA A 157 4.52 -3.40 -10.08
CA ALA A 157 3.52 -4.45 -9.83
C ALA A 157 2.14 -3.86 -9.52
N ALA A 158 2.07 -2.72 -8.83
CA ALA A 158 0.83 -1.99 -8.63
C ALA A 158 0.21 -1.51 -9.95
N VAL A 159 1.02 -0.88 -10.82
CA VAL A 159 0.59 -0.50 -12.19
C VAL A 159 0.03 -1.70 -12.95
N CYS A 160 0.77 -2.81 -12.97
CA CYS A 160 0.34 -4.05 -13.64
C CYS A 160 -0.98 -4.59 -13.06
N CYS A 161 -1.18 -4.50 -11.74
CA CYS A 161 -2.41 -4.94 -11.07
C CYS A 161 -3.64 -4.20 -11.61
N TYR A 162 -3.59 -2.87 -11.66
CA TYR A 162 -4.72 -2.07 -12.15
C TYR A 162 -5.01 -2.30 -13.63
N ILE A 163 -3.97 -2.39 -14.47
CA ILE A 163 -4.12 -2.69 -15.89
C ILE A 163 -4.72 -4.08 -16.07
N LEU A 164 -4.22 -5.08 -15.35
CA LEU A 164 -4.72 -6.45 -15.40
C LEU A 164 -6.20 -6.53 -15.00
N MET A 165 -6.58 -5.86 -13.90
CA MET A 165 -7.96 -5.85 -13.44
C MET A 165 -8.89 -5.16 -14.45
N GLY A 166 -8.42 -4.06 -15.06
CA GLY A 166 -9.17 -3.41 -16.14
C GLY A 166 -9.30 -4.27 -17.39
N ALA A 167 -8.32 -5.15 -17.67
CA ALA A 167 -8.37 -6.09 -18.80
C ALA A 167 -9.28 -7.30 -18.53
N LEU A 168 -9.30 -7.81 -17.30
CA LEU A 168 -10.10 -8.97 -16.93
C LEU A 168 -11.58 -8.65 -16.73
N ILE A 169 -11.90 -7.42 -16.35
CA ILE A 169 -13.25 -6.98 -16.00
C ILE A 169 -13.69 -5.89 -16.96
N SER A 170 -14.48 -6.27 -17.96
CA SER A 170 -14.97 -5.34 -18.98
C SER A 170 -15.97 -4.31 -18.42
N ASP A 171 -16.81 -4.71 -17.46
CA ASP A 171 -17.81 -3.85 -16.83
C ASP A 171 -17.81 -4.06 -15.29
N ALA A 172 -17.07 -3.23 -14.59
CA ALA A 172 -16.96 -3.30 -13.13
C ALA A 172 -18.29 -3.02 -12.41
N THR A 173 -19.27 -2.39 -13.08
CA THR A 173 -20.59 -2.11 -12.48
C THR A 173 -21.49 -3.34 -12.42
N LYS A 174 -21.21 -4.36 -13.23
CA LYS A 174 -21.94 -5.63 -13.28
C LYS A 174 -21.13 -6.82 -12.78
N ALA A 175 -19.82 -6.61 -12.55
CA ALA A 175 -18.91 -7.66 -12.14
C ALA A 175 -19.27 -8.21 -10.76
N LYS A 176 -18.96 -9.50 -10.57
CA LYS A 176 -19.05 -10.24 -9.31
C LYS A 176 -17.66 -10.60 -8.82
N ILE A 177 -17.54 -11.00 -7.56
CA ILE A 177 -16.26 -11.49 -6.99
C ILE A 177 -15.73 -12.69 -7.80
N SER A 178 -16.63 -13.55 -8.33
CA SER A 178 -16.26 -14.67 -9.22
C SER A 178 -15.52 -14.23 -10.49
N ASP A 179 -15.81 -13.05 -11.01
CA ASP A 179 -15.19 -12.55 -12.24
C ASP A 179 -13.72 -12.12 -12.00
N ALA A 180 -13.36 -11.88 -10.74
CA ALA A 180 -11.97 -11.66 -10.32
C ALA A 180 -11.17 -12.97 -10.10
N THR A 181 -11.79 -14.14 -10.28
CA THR A 181 -11.11 -15.45 -10.12
C THR A 181 -9.78 -15.54 -10.86
N PRO A 182 -9.63 -15.09 -12.13
CA PRO A 182 -8.33 -15.16 -12.81
C PRO A 182 -7.24 -14.35 -12.07
N ALA A 183 -7.55 -13.16 -11.57
CA ALA A 183 -6.60 -12.34 -10.82
C ALA A 183 -6.20 -12.97 -9.47
N LEU A 184 -7.18 -13.55 -8.76
CA LEU A 184 -6.94 -14.27 -7.50
C LEU A 184 -6.12 -15.56 -7.74
N MET A 185 -6.35 -16.27 -8.84
CA MET A 185 -5.55 -17.45 -9.21
C MET A 185 -4.12 -17.07 -9.61
N ILE A 186 -3.91 -15.96 -10.32
CA ILE A 186 -2.57 -15.43 -10.59
C ILE A 186 -1.86 -15.10 -9.27
N ALA A 187 -2.52 -14.40 -8.35
CA ALA A 187 -1.96 -14.08 -7.04
C ALA A 187 -1.61 -15.35 -6.24
N LEU A 188 -2.50 -16.35 -6.23
CA LEU A 188 -2.27 -17.64 -5.59
C LEU A 188 -1.06 -18.36 -6.19
N GLY A 189 -0.99 -18.43 -7.53
CA GLY A 189 0.13 -19.03 -8.26
C GLY A 189 1.47 -18.36 -7.94
N ILE A 190 1.51 -17.03 -7.87
CA ILE A 190 2.69 -16.26 -7.50
C ILE A 190 3.12 -16.60 -6.06
N PHE A 191 2.19 -16.71 -5.10
CA PHE A 191 2.51 -17.06 -3.71
C PHE A 191 3.06 -18.48 -3.58
N VAL A 192 2.45 -19.45 -4.26
CA VAL A 192 2.93 -20.84 -4.28
C VAL A 192 4.33 -20.91 -4.89
N LEU A 193 4.55 -20.24 -6.02
CA LEU A 193 5.85 -20.17 -6.67
C LEU A 193 6.92 -19.54 -5.76
N ALA A 194 6.59 -18.41 -5.12
CA ALA A 194 7.48 -17.73 -4.17
C ALA A 194 7.80 -18.62 -2.98
N PHE A 195 6.82 -19.35 -2.44
CA PHE A 195 7.03 -20.31 -1.36
C PHE A 195 8.03 -21.40 -1.76
N ILE A 196 7.87 -22.03 -2.93
CA ILE A 196 8.75 -23.07 -3.44
C ILE A 196 10.17 -22.52 -3.65
N ILE A 197 10.31 -21.37 -4.31
CA ILE A 197 11.62 -20.76 -4.58
C ILE A 197 12.35 -20.44 -3.27
N ILE A 198 11.68 -19.83 -2.29
CA ILE A 198 12.32 -19.49 -1.00
C ILE A 198 12.66 -20.75 -0.22
N ALA A 199 11.81 -21.77 -0.22
CA ALA A 199 12.09 -23.04 0.46
C ALA A 199 13.37 -23.69 -0.06
N MET A 200 13.57 -23.66 -1.38
CA MET A 200 14.72 -24.26 -2.06
C MET A 200 16.00 -23.39 -2.00
N THR A 201 15.88 -22.08 -1.81
CA THR A 201 17.03 -21.16 -1.84
C THR A 201 17.69 -21.09 -0.47
N LYS A 202 19.04 -21.18 -0.44
CA LYS A 202 19.82 -20.85 0.77
C LYS A 202 19.95 -19.35 0.87
N ILE A 203 19.48 -18.78 1.96
CA ILE A 203 19.61 -17.36 2.31
C ILE A 203 20.46 -17.28 3.57
N GLU A 204 21.60 -16.59 3.49
CA GLU A 204 22.42 -16.29 4.66
C GLU A 204 21.78 -15.16 5.42
N GLU A 205 21.41 -15.44 6.66
CA GLU A 205 20.68 -14.51 7.51
C GLU A 205 21.61 -13.92 8.58
N PRO A 206 21.51 -12.61 8.85
CA PRO A 206 22.23 -11.99 9.96
C PRO A 206 21.63 -12.44 11.30
N GLU A 207 22.45 -12.41 12.35
CA GLU A 207 21.95 -12.60 13.71
C GLU A 207 20.92 -11.53 14.05
N GLN A 208 19.82 -11.97 14.66
CA GLN A 208 18.70 -11.11 15.00
C GLN A 208 18.81 -10.66 16.46
N ALA A 209 18.68 -9.35 16.70
CA ALA A 209 18.49 -8.84 18.05
C ALA A 209 17.06 -9.16 18.54
N PRO A 210 16.89 -9.58 19.81
CA PRO A 210 15.55 -9.81 20.36
C PRO A 210 14.73 -8.53 20.35
N VAL A 211 13.46 -8.64 19.97
CA VAL A 211 12.51 -7.53 20.06
C VAL A 211 11.92 -7.52 21.46
N GLU A 212 12.26 -6.52 22.26
CA GLU A 212 11.78 -6.36 23.62
C GLU A 212 10.52 -5.48 23.65
N VAL A 213 9.36 -6.09 23.88
CA VAL A 213 8.06 -5.40 24.00
C VAL A 213 8.05 -4.40 25.17
N SER A 214 8.87 -4.64 26.20
CA SER A 214 9.06 -3.73 27.33
C SER A 214 9.53 -2.33 26.93
N LEU A 215 10.20 -2.20 25.78
CA LEU A 215 10.74 -0.94 25.27
C LEU A 215 9.69 -0.06 24.56
N ILE A 216 8.46 -0.54 24.33
CA ILE A 216 7.40 0.24 23.64
C ILE A 216 7.16 1.58 24.36
N LYS A 217 7.00 1.56 25.69
CA LYS A 217 6.76 2.79 26.46
C LYS A 217 7.91 3.78 26.34
N GLY A 218 9.16 3.29 26.31
CA GLY A 218 10.34 4.10 26.11
C GLY A 218 10.35 4.75 24.74
N ALA A 219 10.12 4.00 23.69
CA ALA A 219 10.04 4.53 22.32
C ALA A 219 8.94 5.59 22.20
N MET A 220 7.74 5.31 22.68
CA MET A 220 6.58 6.22 22.63
C MET A 220 6.74 7.48 23.51
N SER A 221 7.65 7.48 24.46
CA SER A 221 7.96 8.68 25.27
C SER A 221 8.69 9.79 24.48
N HIS A 222 9.28 9.42 23.33
CA HIS A 222 9.90 10.38 22.43
C HIS A 222 8.85 11.06 21.57
N ARG A 223 8.60 12.35 21.84
CA ARG A 223 7.54 13.12 21.15
C ARG A 223 7.61 13.02 19.63
N HIS A 224 8.80 13.18 19.04
CA HIS A 224 8.97 13.14 17.59
C HIS A 224 8.63 11.76 17.00
N PHE A 225 8.89 10.68 17.75
CA PHE A 225 8.52 9.33 17.35
C PHE A 225 7.01 9.10 17.47
N ALA A 226 6.38 9.46 18.58
CA ALA A 226 4.94 9.29 18.76
C ALA A 226 4.13 10.07 17.71
N LEU A 227 4.54 11.31 17.40
CA LEU A 227 3.94 12.09 16.32
C LEU A 227 4.24 11.52 14.94
N GLY A 228 5.41 10.90 14.76
CA GLY A 228 5.80 10.21 13.53
C GLY A 228 5.01 8.92 13.31
N ALA A 229 4.71 8.16 14.36
CA ALA A 229 3.83 7.01 14.31
C ALA A 229 2.40 7.41 13.84
N LEU A 230 1.87 8.53 14.35
CA LEU A 230 0.61 9.08 13.86
C LEU A 230 0.73 9.60 12.42
N ALA A 231 1.90 10.13 12.03
CA ALA A 231 2.13 10.58 10.66
C ALA A 231 2.06 9.42 9.65
N ILE A 232 2.65 8.25 9.95
CA ILE A 232 2.52 7.05 9.11
C ILE A 232 1.06 6.58 9.05
N PHE A 233 0.36 6.57 10.17
CA PHE A 233 -1.05 6.20 10.23
C PHE A 233 -1.89 7.04 9.25
N LEU A 234 -1.71 8.37 9.25
CA LEU A 234 -2.43 9.29 8.37
C LEU A 234 -1.93 9.25 6.92
N TYR A 235 -0.61 9.04 6.72
CA TYR A 235 -0.03 8.88 5.39
C TYR A 235 -0.67 7.71 4.61
N MET A 236 -0.92 6.60 5.29
CA MET A 236 -1.57 5.44 4.67
C MET A 236 -2.97 5.76 4.10
N GLY A 237 -3.67 6.72 4.71
CA GLY A 237 -4.92 7.25 4.18
C GLY A 237 -4.75 8.02 2.86
N ILE A 238 -3.62 8.69 2.67
CA ILE A 238 -3.31 9.38 1.41
C ILE A 238 -2.90 8.36 0.34
N GLU A 239 -1.94 7.49 0.65
CA GLU A 239 -1.34 6.57 -0.33
C GLU A 239 -2.37 5.65 -0.97
N VAL A 240 -3.24 5.06 -0.18
CA VAL A 240 -4.25 4.11 -0.66
C VAL A 240 -5.59 4.79 -0.94
N GLY A 241 -5.94 5.80 -0.16
CA GLY A 241 -7.21 6.51 -0.29
C GLY A 241 -7.36 7.24 -1.62
N VAL A 242 -6.33 7.99 -2.04
CA VAL A 242 -6.40 8.77 -3.28
C VAL A 242 -6.74 7.89 -4.49
N PRO A 243 -5.97 6.85 -4.84
CA PRO A 243 -6.29 6.02 -6.01
C PRO A 243 -7.59 5.22 -5.86
N ASN A 244 -7.93 4.80 -4.63
CA ASN A 244 -9.15 4.05 -4.36
C ASN A 244 -10.41 4.87 -4.67
N PHE A 245 -10.50 6.10 -4.16
CA PHE A 245 -11.68 6.93 -4.36
C PHE A 245 -11.73 7.55 -5.76
N VAL A 246 -10.59 7.78 -6.43
CA VAL A 246 -10.55 8.08 -7.87
C VAL A 246 -11.18 6.94 -8.66
N GLN A 247 -10.78 5.69 -8.40
CA GLN A 247 -11.35 4.54 -9.11
C GLN A 247 -12.87 4.45 -8.92
N GLN A 248 -13.33 4.58 -7.69
CA GLN A 248 -14.77 4.49 -7.40
C GLN A 248 -15.57 5.64 -8.03
N TYR A 249 -15.04 6.86 -8.00
CA TYR A 249 -15.67 8.02 -8.65
C TYR A 249 -15.80 7.81 -10.17
N LEU A 250 -14.69 7.44 -10.82
CA LEU A 250 -14.68 7.22 -12.29
C LEU A 250 -15.63 6.07 -12.70
N THR A 251 -15.71 5.01 -11.91
CA THR A 251 -16.57 3.86 -12.21
C THR A 251 -18.04 4.13 -11.88
N ASN A 252 -18.34 4.66 -10.69
CA ASN A 252 -19.70 4.71 -10.17
C ASN A 252 -20.47 5.97 -10.58
N GLU A 253 -19.81 7.12 -10.64
CA GLU A 253 -20.42 8.40 -11.04
C GLU A 253 -20.21 8.67 -12.53
N MET A 254 -18.96 8.58 -13.01
CA MET A 254 -18.63 8.88 -14.40
C MET A 254 -18.97 7.76 -15.38
N ARG A 255 -19.20 6.54 -14.88
CA ARG A 255 -19.49 5.33 -15.69
C ARG A 255 -18.44 5.04 -16.77
N ILE A 256 -17.18 5.39 -16.50
CA ILE A 256 -16.05 5.14 -17.41
C ILE A 256 -15.76 3.62 -17.44
N PRO A 257 -15.49 3.05 -18.63
CA PRO A 257 -15.16 1.63 -18.77
C PRO A 257 -13.97 1.20 -17.92
N ALA A 258 -14.03 0.00 -17.35
CA ALA A 258 -13.02 -0.51 -16.41
C ALA A 258 -11.58 -0.51 -16.97
N GLY A 259 -11.42 -0.78 -18.27
CA GLY A 259 -10.11 -0.72 -18.94
C GLY A 259 -9.47 0.65 -18.86
N THR A 260 -10.25 1.71 -19.11
CA THR A 260 -9.77 3.11 -19.00
C THR A 260 -9.54 3.51 -17.54
N VAL A 261 -10.44 3.12 -16.64
CA VAL A 261 -10.28 3.39 -15.19
C VAL A 261 -9.00 2.74 -14.66
N GLY A 262 -8.75 1.47 -15.01
CA GLY A 262 -7.54 0.78 -14.62
C GLY A 262 -6.27 1.48 -15.09
N MET A 263 -6.26 1.97 -16.33
CA MET A 263 -5.13 2.74 -16.88
C MET A 263 -4.97 4.09 -16.18
N LEU A 264 -6.06 4.81 -15.91
CA LEU A 264 -6.01 6.08 -15.18
C LEU A 264 -5.44 5.90 -13.78
N VAL A 265 -5.94 4.93 -13.02
CA VAL A 265 -5.44 4.67 -11.66
C VAL A 265 -3.99 4.16 -11.69
N ALA A 266 -3.60 3.40 -12.72
CA ALA A 266 -2.20 2.99 -12.93
C ALA A 266 -1.26 4.20 -13.07
N VAL A 267 -1.73 5.34 -13.61
CA VAL A 267 -0.94 6.58 -13.67
C VAL A 267 -0.51 7.05 -12.28
N TYR A 268 -1.35 6.93 -11.25
CA TYR A 268 -0.96 7.27 -9.87
C TYR A 268 0.28 6.49 -9.40
N TRP A 269 0.30 5.18 -9.63
CA TRP A 269 1.41 4.31 -9.24
C TRP A 269 2.63 4.52 -10.12
N PHE A 270 2.42 4.88 -11.39
CA PHE A 270 3.50 5.27 -12.29
C PHE A 270 4.14 6.61 -11.84
N MET A 271 3.35 7.58 -11.43
CA MET A 271 3.86 8.81 -10.81
C MET A 271 4.64 8.52 -9.53
N MET A 272 4.18 7.58 -8.70
CA MET A 272 4.92 7.13 -7.52
C MET A 272 6.26 6.50 -7.90
N LEU A 273 6.32 5.70 -8.97
CA LEU A 273 7.56 5.13 -9.48
C LEU A 273 8.55 6.24 -9.88
N ILE A 274 8.10 7.23 -10.65
CA ILE A 274 8.92 8.39 -11.02
C ILE A 274 9.42 9.12 -9.78
N GLY A 275 8.54 9.37 -8.82
CA GLY A 275 8.90 10.05 -7.59
C GLY A 275 9.93 9.29 -6.74
N ARG A 276 9.91 7.96 -6.73
CA ARG A 276 10.95 7.13 -6.08
C ARG A 276 12.31 7.29 -6.76
N PHE A 277 12.38 7.36 -8.08
CA PHE A 277 13.63 7.66 -8.78
C PHE A 277 14.15 9.06 -8.47
N VAL A 278 13.27 10.06 -8.50
CA VAL A 278 13.64 11.44 -8.15
C VAL A 278 14.11 11.50 -6.70
N GLY A 279 13.35 10.93 -5.76
CA GLY A 279 13.68 10.88 -4.34
C GLY A 279 15.02 10.20 -4.06
N ALA A 280 15.31 9.08 -4.75
CA ALA A 280 16.61 8.40 -4.65
C ALA A 280 17.77 9.28 -5.13
N SER A 281 17.54 10.06 -6.21
CA SER A 281 18.56 10.93 -6.80
C SER A 281 18.90 12.15 -5.95
N ILE A 282 17.90 12.71 -5.24
CA ILE A 282 18.07 13.92 -4.43
C ILE A 282 18.25 13.64 -2.93
N GLY A 283 17.94 12.41 -2.48
CA GLY A 283 17.88 12.04 -1.05
C GLY A 283 19.20 12.20 -0.30
N GLY A 284 20.35 12.21 -0.99
CA GLY A 284 21.65 12.52 -0.40
C GLY A 284 21.94 14.03 -0.26
N LYS A 285 21.13 14.89 -0.90
CA LYS A 285 21.36 16.36 -0.94
C LYS A 285 20.28 17.14 -0.21
N VAL A 286 19.10 16.58 -0.05
CA VAL A 286 17.93 17.23 0.54
C VAL A 286 17.53 16.49 1.81
N SER A 287 17.32 17.22 2.92
CA SER A 287 16.90 16.62 4.18
C SER A 287 15.48 16.02 4.08
N SER A 288 15.23 14.94 4.82
CA SER A 288 13.90 14.33 4.91
C SER A 288 12.82 15.35 5.29
N ARG A 289 13.14 16.28 6.20
CA ARG A 289 12.24 17.36 6.60
C ARG A 289 11.87 18.27 5.43
N ALA A 290 12.84 18.72 4.65
CA ALA A 290 12.58 19.57 3.48
C ALA A 290 11.76 18.82 2.43
N MET A 291 12.10 17.55 2.15
CA MET A 291 11.33 16.73 1.22
C MET A 291 9.86 16.59 1.66
N ILE A 292 9.62 16.18 2.92
CA ILE A 292 8.24 15.98 3.40
C ILE A 292 7.47 17.29 3.44
N THR A 293 8.10 18.40 3.81
CA THR A 293 7.47 19.74 3.76
C THR A 293 7.01 20.05 2.33
N THR A 294 7.90 19.91 1.36
CA THR A 294 7.59 20.21 -0.06
C THR A 294 6.48 19.33 -0.60
N VAL A 295 6.57 18.01 -0.42
CA VAL A 295 5.55 17.09 -0.96
C VAL A 295 4.21 17.19 -0.23
N SER A 296 4.20 17.56 1.07
CA SER A 296 2.95 17.80 1.80
C SER A 296 2.24 19.05 1.29
N ILE A 297 2.97 20.13 1.03
CA ILE A 297 2.41 21.34 0.40
C ILE A 297 1.90 21.02 -1.00
N ALA A 298 2.70 20.32 -1.81
CA ALA A 298 2.30 19.92 -3.16
C ALA A 298 1.04 19.04 -3.14
N THR A 299 0.95 18.08 -2.20
CA THR A 299 -0.26 17.25 -2.01
C THR A 299 -1.48 18.11 -1.68
N LEU A 300 -1.36 19.06 -0.75
CA LEU A 300 -2.46 19.99 -0.42
C LEU A 300 -2.92 20.78 -1.64
N VAL A 301 -1.98 21.34 -2.39
CA VAL A 301 -2.31 22.11 -3.62
C VAL A 301 -2.99 21.24 -4.66
N LEU A 302 -2.45 20.04 -4.93
CA LEU A 302 -2.99 19.12 -5.92
C LEU A 302 -4.39 18.62 -5.52
N VAL A 303 -4.58 18.25 -4.25
CA VAL A 303 -5.87 17.75 -3.78
C VAL A 303 -6.91 18.85 -3.80
N LEU A 304 -6.60 20.05 -3.31
CA LEU A 304 -7.53 21.20 -3.37
C LEU A 304 -7.84 21.57 -4.83
N PHE A 305 -6.85 21.59 -5.72
CA PHE A 305 -7.12 21.81 -7.13
C PHE A 305 -8.06 20.74 -7.69
N GLY A 306 -7.80 19.45 -7.41
CA GLY A 306 -8.67 18.35 -7.85
C GLY A 306 -10.11 18.48 -7.36
N MET A 307 -10.29 18.95 -6.12
CA MET A 307 -11.63 19.13 -5.53
C MET A 307 -12.41 20.33 -6.11
N PHE A 308 -11.71 21.42 -6.46
CA PHE A 308 -12.35 22.67 -6.90
C PHE A 308 -12.20 22.94 -8.40
N ALA A 309 -11.49 22.08 -9.13
CA ALA A 309 -11.36 22.19 -10.58
C ALA A 309 -12.74 22.09 -11.26
N PRO A 310 -12.99 22.88 -12.30
CA PRO A 310 -14.24 22.79 -13.06
C PRO A 310 -14.44 21.37 -13.62
N THR A 311 -15.60 20.78 -13.39
CA THR A 311 -15.95 19.43 -13.85
C THR A 311 -16.29 19.36 -15.34
N ASP A 312 -16.59 20.50 -15.95
CA ASP A 312 -16.86 20.70 -17.37
C ASP A 312 -15.58 20.81 -18.22
N VAL A 313 -14.43 21.06 -17.59
CA VAL A 313 -13.12 21.02 -18.27
C VAL A 313 -12.66 19.57 -18.37
N LEU A 314 -12.86 18.99 -19.54
CA LEU A 314 -12.56 17.60 -19.83
C LEU A 314 -11.26 17.46 -20.61
N VAL A 315 -10.51 16.41 -20.32
CA VAL A 315 -9.30 16.02 -21.03
C VAL A 315 -9.52 14.64 -21.61
N ALA A 316 -9.34 14.50 -22.92
CA ALA A 316 -9.42 13.21 -23.58
C ALA A 316 -8.24 12.31 -23.13
N PHE A 317 -8.55 11.16 -22.56
CA PHE A 317 -7.57 10.17 -22.11
C PHE A 317 -7.73 8.88 -22.91
N PRO A 318 -6.62 8.29 -23.43
CA PRO A 318 -6.67 7.04 -24.15
C PRO A 318 -6.88 5.87 -23.18
N GLY A 319 -7.96 5.15 -23.36
CA GLY A 319 -8.22 3.87 -22.73
C GLY A 319 -8.06 2.72 -23.70
N VAL A 320 -8.06 1.50 -23.24
CA VAL A 320 -8.06 0.29 -24.06
C VAL A 320 -9.35 -0.47 -23.83
N ASP A 321 -10.08 -0.71 -24.91
CA ASP A 321 -11.11 -1.73 -24.91
C ASP A 321 -10.42 -3.10 -25.14
N TRP A 322 -10.32 -3.87 -24.07
CA TRP A 322 -9.65 -5.17 -24.10
C TRP A 322 -10.40 -6.22 -24.90
N GLY A 323 -11.72 -6.04 -25.11
CA GLY A 323 -12.52 -6.95 -25.92
C GLY A 323 -12.22 -6.86 -27.40
N SER A 324 -12.06 -5.63 -27.90
CA SER A 324 -11.76 -5.34 -29.32
C SER A 324 -10.28 -5.02 -29.57
N LEU A 325 -9.46 -4.90 -28.52
CA LEU A 325 -8.05 -4.44 -28.57
C LEU A 325 -7.90 -3.10 -29.31
N THR A 326 -8.87 -2.19 -29.11
CA THR A 326 -8.86 -0.85 -29.71
C THR A 326 -8.64 0.22 -28.67
N VAL A 327 -8.02 1.32 -29.08
CA VAL A 327 -7.89 2.53 -28.25
C VAL A 327 -9.20 3.30 -28.29
N VAL A 328 -9.77 3.55 -27.11
CA VAL A 328 -11.00 4.32 -26.95
C VAL A 328 -10.66 5.59 -26.15
N TRP A 329 -11.06 6.74 -26.68
CA TRP A 329 -10.87 8.01 -25.98
C TRP A 329 -12.03 8.28 -25.06
N GLN A 330 -11.71 8.62 -23.82
CA GLN A 330 -12.70 8.96 -22.77
C GLN A 330 -12.40 10.36 -22.24
N ASP A 331 -13.46 11.14 -22.09
CA ASP A 331 -13.37 12.46 -21.51
C ASP A 331 -13.36 12.36 -19.99
N VAL A 332 -12.31 12.89 -19.36
CA VAL A 332 -12.06 12.83 -17.93
C VAL A 332 -11.91 14.24 -17.37
N PRO A 333 -12.57 14.61 -16.26
CA PRO A 333 -12.40 15.91 -15.63
C PRO A 333 -10.94 16.20 -15.29
N VAL A 334 -10.46 17.39 -15.59
CA VAL A 334 -9.08 17.81 -15.37
C VAL A 334 -8.62 17.64 -13.92
N GLY A 335 -9.52 17.80 -12.96
CA GLY A 335 -9.24 17.61 -11.52
C GLY A 335 -8.75 16.21 -11.16
N ILE A 336 -9.16 15.19 -11.91
CA ILE A 336 -8.72 13.80 -11.69
C ILE A 336 -7.21 13.67 -11.86
N PHE A 337 -6.62 14.34 -12.87
CA PHE A 337 -5.18 14.28 -13.10
C PHE A 337 -4.39 14.88 -11.93
N ALA A 338 -4.93 15.87 -11.24
CA ALA A 338 -4.31 16.40 -10.01
C ALA A 338 -4.25 15.35 -8.90
N PHE A 339 -5.33 14.58 -8.69
CA PHE A 339 -5.31 13.46 -7.75
C PHE A 339 -4.29 12.38 -8.15
N LEU A 340 -4.18 12.06 -9.44
CA LEU A 340 -3.20 11.07 -9.93
C LEU A 340 -1.75 11.55 -9.71
N LEU A 341 -1.48 12.84 -9.85
CA LEU A 341 -0.16 13.43 -9.58
C LEU A 341 0.25 13.36 -8.11
N VAL A 342 -0.67 13.18 -7.17
CA VAL A 342 -0.35 12.97 -5.75
C VAL A 342 0.55 11.74 -5.56
N GLY A 343 0.50 10.75 -6.46
CA GLY A 343 1.42 9.61 -6.47
C GLY A 343 2.90 10.01 -6.46
N LEU A 344 3.26 11.10 -7.18
CA LEU A 344 4.61 11.66 -7.15
C LEU A 344 5.01 12.13 -5.74
N CYS A 345 4.07 12.73 -5.01
CA CYS A 345 4.31 13.24 -3.67
C CYS A 345 4.42 12.12 -2.63
N THR A 346 3.54 11.12 -2.69
CA THR A 346 3.53 10.00 -1.72
C THR A 346 4.76 9.12 -1.83
N SER A 347 5.45 9.12 -2.96
CA SER A 347 6.62 8.28 -3.25
C SER A 347 7.75 8.36 -2.23
N VAL A 348 8.00 9.54 -1.65
CA VAL A 348 9.09 9.79 -0.70
C VAL A 348 8.59 9.91 0.76
N MET A 349 7.27 9.93 0.97
CA MET A 349 6.69 10.21 2.28
C MET A 349 7.02 9.10 3.30
N TRP A 350 6.85 7.84 2.94
CA TRP A 350 7.14 6.72 3.84
C TRP A 350 8.56 6.80 4.42
N GLY A 351 9.57 6.81 3.56
CA GLY A 351 10.96 6.84 3.98
C GLY A 351 11.33 8.11 4.74
N GLY A 352 10.83 9.25 4.30
CA GLY A 352 11.09 10.54 4.94
C GLY A 352 10.49 10.63 6.34
N ILE A 353 9.25 10.18 6.53
CA ILE A 353 8.58 10.14 7.84
C ILE A 353 9.32 9.17 8.77
N PHE A 354 9.64 7.96 8.27
CA PHE A 354 10.38 6.96 9.03
C PHE A 354 11.72 7.51 9.53
N ASN A 355 12.52 8.06 8.63
CA ASN A 355 13.84 8.61 8.99
C ASN A 355 13.76 9.68 10.08
N MET A 356 12.80 10.62 9.97
CA MET A 356 12.61 11.66 10.98
C MET A 356 12.10 11.11 12.31
N ALA A 357 11.30 10.04 12.27
CA ALA A 357 10.72 9.49 13.48
C ALA A 357 11.71 8.64 14.28
N VAL A 358 12.61 7.91 13.62
CA VAL A 358 13.59 7.04 14.29
C VAL A 358 14.88 7.79 14.65
N GLU A 359 15.03 9.05 14.27
CA GLU A 359 16.22 9.84 14.55
C GLU A 359 16.47 9.93 16.06
N GLY A 360 17.67 9.53 16.50
CA GLY A 360 18.10 9.62 17.90
C GLY A 360 17.40 8.66 18.87
N LEU A 361 16.74 7.61 18.40
CA LEU A 361 16.08 6.61 19.27
C LEU A 361 17.03 5.53 19.82
N GLY A 362 18.27 5.41 19.30
CA GLY A 362 19.25 4.45 19.80
C GLY A 362 18.68 3.03 19.95
N LYS A 363 18.70 2.50 21.16
CA LYS A 363 18.22 1.15 21.50
C LYS A 363 16.74 0.89 21.18
N TYR A 364 15.92 1.92 21.01
CA TYR A 364 14.50 1.80 20.72
C TYR A 364 14.20 1.63 19.22
N THR A 365 15.20 1.75 18.33
CA THR A 365 14.97 1.73 16.87
C THR A 365 14.31 0.44 16.39
N ALA A 366 14.69 -0.72 16.94
CA ALA A 366 14.12 -2.01 16.53
C ALA A 366 12.62 -2.09 16.84
N ILE A 367 12.21 -1.74 18.07
CA ILE A 367 10.79 -1.75 18.44
C ILE A 367 10.01 -0.64 17.73
N ALA A 368 10.63 0.50 17.46
CA ALA A 368 10.05 1.58 16.70
C ALA A 368 9.62 1.13 15.29
N SER A 369 10.46 0.35 14.61
CA SER A 369 10.11 -0.23 13.29
C SER A 369 8.89 -1.13 13.36
N GLY A 370 8.74 -1.95 14.40
CA GLY A 370 7.55 -2.77 14.62
C GLY A 370 6.29 -1.93 14.87
N ILE A 371 6.40 -0.85 15.66
CA ILE A 371 5.30 0.09 15.89
C ILE A 371 4.89 0.77 14.56
N PHE A 372 5.86 1.15 13.73
CA PHE A 372 5.57 1.71 12.40
C PHE A 372 4.76 0.76 11.52
N MET A 373 5.14 -0.53 11.48
CA MET A 373 4.37 -1.53 10.74
C MET A 373 2.97 -1.71 11.32
N THR A 374 2.81 -1.64 12.65
CA THR A 374 1.49 -1.63 13.28
C THR A 374 0.66 -0.42 12.82
N MET A 375 1.26 0.78 12.69
CA MET A 375 0.55 1.99 12.29
C MET A 375 0.02 1.96 10.83
N VAL A 376 0.45 1.02 10.00
CA VAL A 376 -0.11 0.79 8.65
C VAL A 376 -1.62 0.49 8.71
N PHE A 377 -2.15 -0.01 9.83
CA PHE A 377 -3.59 -0.18 10.01
C PHE A 377 -4.37 1.14 9.88
N GLY A 378 -3.72 2.28 9.97
CA GLY A 378 -4.28 3.59 9.66
C GLY A 378 -4.97 3.65 8.31
N CYS A 379 -4.52 2.83 7.34
CA CYS A 379 -5.21 2.68 6.07
C CYS A 379 -6.68 2.27 6.27
N ALA A 380 -6.96 1.22 7.06
CA ALA A 380 -8.32 0.76 7.31
C ALA A 380 -9.18 1.85 7.95
N VAL A 381 -8.63 2.57 8.94
CA VAL A 381 -9.36 3.64 9.65
C VAL A 381 -9.63 4.82 8.72
N MET A 382 -8.62 5.29 7.98
CA MET A 382 -8.79 6.44 7.09
C MET A 382 -9.70 6.11 5.90
N MET A 383 -9.65 4.88 5.39
CA MET A 383 -10.58 4.41 4.36
C MET A 383 -12.01 4.35 4.88
N PHE A 384 -12.21 3.91 6.13
CA PHE A 384 -13.53 3.93 6.76
C PHE A 384 -14.07 5.36 6.87
N ILE A 385 -13.25 6.31 7.35
CA ILE A 385 -13.65 7.72 7.48
C ILE A 385 -13.97 8.31 6.11
N GLN A 386 -13.08 8.12 5.13
CA GLN A 386 -13.25 8.66 3.77
C GLN A 386 -14.47 8.07 3.07
N ALA A 387 -14.72 6.75 3.22
CA ALA A 387 -15.90 6.09 2.69
C ALA A 387 -17.20 6.63 3.33
N SER A 388 -17.18 6.85 4.65
CA SER A 388 -18.33 7.43 5.36
C SER A 388 -18.64 8.86 4.88
N VAL A 389 -17.61 9.66 4.64
CA VAL A 389 -17.78 11.01 4.05
C VAL A 389 -18.27 10.91 2.61
N ALA A 390 -17.76 9.95 1.82
CA ALA A 390 -18.20 9.75 0.44
C ALA A 390 -19.68 9.33 0.36
N ASP A 391 -20.13 8.47 1.28
CA ASP A 391 -21.56 8.09 1.38
C ASP A 391 -22.46 9.28 1.79
N ALA A 392 -21.94 10.21 2.60
CA ALA A 392 -22.71 11.35 3.10
C ALA A 392 -22.77 12.53 2.11
N VAL A 393 -21.67 12.86 1.44
CA VAL A 393 -21.53 14.12 0.66
C VAL A 393 -20.88 13.92 -0.71
N GLY A 394 -20.57 12.69 -1.13
CA GLY A 394 -20.00 12.34 -2.43
C GLY A 394 -18.50 12.16 -2.44
N TYR A 395 -17.99 11.52 -3.53
CA TYR A 395 -16.59 11.10 -3.64
C TYR A 395 -15.61 12.27 -3.61
N ILE A 396 -15.86 13.33 -4.38
CA ILE A 396 -14.93 14.47 -4.47
C ILE A 396 -14.84 15.18 -3.11
N GLN A 397 -15.96 15.35 -2.41
CA GLN A 397 -15.97 15.97 -1.09
C GLN A 397 -15.27 15.12 -0.02
N SER A 398 -15.19 13.80 -0.20
CA SER A 398 -14.46 12.92 0.73
C SER A 398 -12.96 13.22 0.81
N TYR A 399 -12.40 13.91 -0.19
CA TYR A 399 -10.99 14.31 -0.20
C TYR A 399 -10.60 15.33 0.87
N TRP A 400 -11.56 15.94 1.58
CA TRP A 400 -11.25 16.68 2.80
C TRP A 400 -10.54 15.85 3.85
N VAL A 401 -10.77 14.53 3.88
CA VAL A 401 -10.02 13.61 4.73
C VAL A 401 -8.54 13.58 4.33
N VAL A 402 -8.26 13.56 3.03
CA VAL A 402 -6.88 13.61 2.50
C VAL A 402 -6.23 14.96 2.79
N VAL A 403 -6.96 16.07 2.68
CA VAL A 403 -6.48 17.41 3.04
C VAL A 403 -6.06 17.45 4.52
N PHE A 404 -6.89 16.90 5.42
CA PHE A 404 -6.55 16.80 6.85
C PHE A 404 -5.27 15.98 7.08
N CYS A 405 -5.14 14.82 6.43
CA CYS A 405 -3.94 13.99 6.52
C CYS A 405 -2.69 14.75 6.05
N ALA A 406 -2.76 15.39 4.88
CA ALA A 406 -1.64 16.13 4.31
C ALA A 406 -1.24 17.35 5.16
N ALA A 407 -2.23 18.04 5.74
CA ALA A 407 -1.98 19.14 6.68
C ALA A 407 -1.26 18.66 7.94
N TYR A 408 -1.63 17.48 8.47
CA TYR A 408 -0.91 16.89 9.60
C TYR A 408 0.52 16.51 9.22
N LEU A 409 0.77 15.95 8.03
CA LEU A 409 2.12 15.63 7.57
C LEU A 409 2.99 16.89 7.45
N LEU A 410 2.41 17.98 6.98
CA LEU A 410 3.09 19.29 6.95
C LEU A 410 3.43 19.77 8.37
N PHE A 411 2.48 19.71 9.30
CA PHE A 411 2.72 20.01 10.72
C PHE A 411 3.83 19.12 11.29
N TYR A 412 3.80 17.82 11.03
CA TYR A 412 4.82 16.89 11.49
C TYR A 412 6.20 17.26 10.96
N ALA A 413 6.33 17.54 9.68
CA ALA A 413 7.61 17.94 9.07
C ALA A 413 8.17 19.23 9.68
N LEU A 414 7.31 20.24 9.88
CA LEU A 414 7.76 21.57 10.35
C LEU A 414 8.05 21.62 11.85
N VAL A 415 7.22 20.95 12.65
CA VAL A 415 7.21 21.08 14.11
C VAL A 415 7.37 19.74 14.83
N GLY A 416 6.58 18.74 14.45
CA GLY A 416 6.46 17.48 15.17
C GLY A 416 7.71 16.60 15.14
N SER A 417 8.49 16.68 14.08
CA SER A 417 9.70 15.88 13.85
C SER A 417 10.96 16.41 14.59
N ARG A 418 10.86 17.47 15.37
CA ARG A 418 12.02 17.99 16.11
C ARG A 418 12.40 17.05 17.25
N VAL A 419 13.63 16.57 17.23
CA VAL A 419 14.19 15.69 18.27
C VAL A 419 14.37 16.48 19.55
N SER A 420 13.68 16.10 20.62
CA SER A 420 13.75 16.74 21.94
C SER A 420 14.69 16.03 22.90
N LYS A 421 14.89 14.71 22.74
CA LYS A 421 15.82 13.88 23.49
C LYS A 421 16.53 12.93 22.53
N ARG A 422 17.82 12.72 22.72
CA ARG A 422 18.61 11.69 22.02
C ARG A 422 19.01 10.64 23.04
N GLU A 423 18.83 9.36 22.70
CA GLU A 423 19.41 8.23 23.43
C GLU A 423 20.75 7.89 22.76
N GLU A 424 21.78 7.71 23.57
CA GLU A 424 23.12 7.34 23.14
C GLU A 424 23.22 5.84 22.81
#